data_0303d9e179799b4496806bef1eb10dbd
#
_entry.id   0303d9e179799b4496806bef1eb10dbd
#
_cell.length_a   1.000
_cell.length_b   1.000
_cell.length_c   1.000
_cell.angle_alpha   90.00
_cell.angle_beta   90.00
_cell.angle_gamma   90.00
#
_symmetry.space_group_name_H-M   'P 1'
#
loop_
_entity.id
_entity.type
_entity.pdbx_description
1 polymer ?
#
loop_
_entity_poly.entity_id
_entity_poly.type
_entity_poly.pdbx_seq_one_letter_code
_entity_poly.pdbx_strand_id
1 'polypeptide(L)'
;LNKPIKILKTKEGIKVKKLKILTVCGFGLGSSMLLKMKVEEVLRKKGIQAAVETADMGSATSSACDLIFTSHELGNKMKVQTTTPIVMIKNFLDVNEIEEQGMPVVEKLLT
;
A
#
# COMPACT_ATOMS: atom_id res chain seq x y z
N LEU A 1 0.89 -0.85 24.15
CA LEU A 1 1.53 0.31 23.64
C LEU A 1 1.96 0.13 22.19
N ASN A 2 1.85 1.14 21.43
CA ASN A 2 2.09 1.05 20.01
C ASN A 2 3.55 1.02 19.68
N LYS A 3 3.87 0.22 18.67
CA LYS A 3 5.16 0.32 18.03
C LYS A 3 4.94 1.17 16.78
N PRO A 4 5.40 2.38 16.79
CA PRO A 4 5.09 3.27 15.69
C PRO A 4 5.73 2.83 14.37
N ILE A 5 6.90 2.20 14.41
CA ILE A 5 7.62 1.88 13.19
C ILE A 5 8.37 0.58 13.41
N LYS A 6 8.40 -0.26 12.37
CA LYS A 6 9.27 -1.43 12.38
C LYS A 6 10.70 -0.99 12.14
N ILE A 7 11.59 -1.35 13.06
CA ILE A 7 13.00 -0.97 12.99
C ILE A 7 13.82 -2.20 12.67
N LEU A 8 14.66 -2.09 11.65
CA LEU A 8 15.52 -3.17 11.22
C LEU A 8 16.94 -2.90 11.68
N LYS A 9 17.55 -3.89 12.34
CA LYS A 9 18.95 -3.79 12.71
C LYS A 9 19.79 -4.33 11.56
N THR A 10 20.78 -3.56 11.17
CA THR A 10 21.69 -3.93 10.09
C THR A 10 23.11 -3.76 10.58
N LYS A 11 24.06 -4.06 9.70
CA LYS A 11 25.47 -3.83 10.03
C LYS A 11 25.76 -2.36 10.29
N GLU A 12 25.00 -1.49 9.68
CA GLU A 12 25.14 -0.05 9.84
C GLU A 12 24.38 0.50 11.04
N GLY A 13 23.64 -0.37 11.78
CA GLY A 13 22.88 0.06 12.92
C GLY A 13 21.40 -0.15 12.71
N ILE A 14 20.60 0.74 13.30
CA ILE A 14 19.14 0.63 13.25
C ILE A 14 18.62 1.47 12.09
N LYS A 15 17.86 0.82 11.21
CA LYS A 15 17.25 1.50 10.08
C LYS A 15 15.75 1.33 10.09
N VAL A 16 15.03 2.37 9.66
CA VAL A 16 13.58 2.33 9.50
C VAL A 16 13.28 1.97 8.05
N LYS A 17 12.54 0.87 7.87
CA LYS A 17 12.14 0.47 6.52
C LYS A 17 10.95 1.29 6.08
N LYS A 18 11.09 1.96 4.95
CA LYS A 18 10.02 2.77 4.37
C LYS A 18 9.49 2.08 3.12
N LEU A 19 8.21 1.74 3.14
CA LEU A 19 7.59 1.06 2.02
C LEU A 19 7.18 2.06 0.95
N LYS A 20 7.25 1.63 -0.30
CA LYS A 20 6.70 2.38 -1.41
C LYS A 20 5.40 1.72 -1.85
N ILE A 21 4.31 2.43 -1.72
CA ILE A 21 2.96 1.91 -1.97
C ILE A 21 2.32 2.73 -3.08
N LEU A 22 1.69 2.05 -4.02
CA LEU A 22 0.95 2.72 -5.09
C LEU A 22 -0.54 2.43 -4.93
N THR A 23 -1.37 3.44 -5.19
CA THR A 23 -2.81 3.27 -5.26
C THR A 23 -3.25 3.49 -6.70
N VAL A 24 -4.06 2.57 -7.20
CA VAL A 24 -4.45 2.56 -8.61
C VAL A 24 -5.97 2.50 -8.71
N CYS A 25 -6.54 3.34 -9.57
CA CYS A 25 -7.99 3.34 -9.78
C CYS A 25 -8.29 3.63 -11.25
N GLY A 26 -9.27 2.92 -11.79
CA GLY A 26 -9.67 3.10 -13.19
C GLY A 26 -10.55 4.31 -13.45
N PHE A 27 -10.98 4.99 -12.39
CA PHE A 27 -11.90 6.12 -12.53
C PHE A 27 -11.20 7.47 -12.51
N GLY A 28 -9.88 7.49 -12.64
CA GLY A 28 -9.11 8.71 -12.69
C GLY A 28 -8.43 9.04 -11.37
N LEU A 29 -7.76 10.19 -11.35
CA LEU A 29 -6.93 10.58 -10.21
C LEU A 29 -7.73 10.82 -8.94
N GLY A 30 -8.99 11.27 -9.08
CA GLY A 30 -9.79 11.57 -7.89
C GLY A 30 -9.99 10.37 -6.99
N SER A 31 -10.34 9.23 -7.57
CA SER A 31 -10.58 8.01 -6.79
C SER A 31 -9.31 7.44 -6.21
N SER A 32 -8.22 7.42 -6.98
CA SER A 32 -6.95 6.90 -6.46
C SER A 32 -6.37 7.82 -5.40
N MET A 33 -6.62 9.14 -5.50
CA MET A 33 -6.19 10.07 -4.46
C MET A 33 -6.96 9.81 -3.16
N LEU A 34 -8.26 9.53 -3.27
CA LEU A 34 -9.06 9.21 -2.11
C LEU A 34 -8.55 7.95 -1.43
N LEU A 35 -8.28 6.90 -2.21
CA LEU A 35 -7.72 5.68 -1.67
C LEU A 35 -6.36 5.94 -1.02
N LYS A 36 -5.52 6.75 -1.67
CA LYS A 36 -4.22 7.12 -1.13
C LYS A 36 -4.39 7.75 0.26
N MET A 37 -5.31 8.69 0.40
CA MET A 37 -5.52 9.36 1.69
C MET A 37 -5.95 8.40 2.77
N LYS A 38 -6.82 7.44 2.42
CA LYS A 38 -7.28 6.46 3.40
C LYS A 38 -6.19 5.48 3.78
N VAL A 39 -5.37 5.06 2.82
CA VAL A 39 -4.24 4.20 3.11
C VAL A 39 -3.25 4.93 4.02
N GLU A 40 -2.96 6.19 3.73
CA GLU A 40 -2.07 6.99 4.57
C GLU A 40 -2.62 7.12 5.98
N GLU A 41 -3.92 7.30 6.11
CA GLU A 41 -4.56 7.41 7.42
C GLU A 41 -4.35 6.13 8.23
N VAL A 42 -4.57 4.97 7.62
CA VAL A 42 -4.39 3.68 8.30
C VAL A 42 -2.93 3.49 8.73
N LEU A 43 -1.99 3.78 7.83
CA LEU A 43 -0.57 3.59 8.13
C LEU A 43 -0.10 4.54 9.22
N ARG A 44 -0.57 5.80 9.18
CA ARG A 44 -0.21 6.78 10.21
C ARG A 44 -0.72 6.33 11.56
N LYS A 45 -1.95 5.81 11.60
CA LYS A 45 -2.56 5.32 12.82
C LYS A 45 -1.76 4.15 13.42
N LYS A 46 -1.12 3.36 12.56
CA LYS A 46 -0.29 2.23 12.99
C LYS A 46 1.17 2.63 13.16
N GLY A 47 1.52 3.88 12.93
CA GLY A 47 2.88 4.36 13.09
C GLY A 47 3.85 3.81 12.05
N ILE A 48 3.36 3.48 10.87
CA ILE A 48 4.18 2.90 9.81
C ILE A 48 4.52 3.98 8.80
N GLN A 49 5.80 4.09 8.45
CA GLN A 49 6.23 5.02 7.42
C GLN A 49 6.13 4.37 6.05
N ALA A 50 5.54 5.10 5.13
CA ALA A 50 5.43 4.65 3.75
C ALA A 50 5.24 5.84 2.84
N ALA A 51 5.77 5.73 1.62
CA ALA A 51 5.51 6.70 0.58
C ALA A 51 4.33 6.15 -0.23
N VAL A 52 3.18 6.80 -0.14
CA VAL A 52 1.99 6.37 -0.85
C VAL A 52 1.73 7.34 -1.99
N GLU A 53 1.64 6.82 -3.20
CA GLU A 53 1.45 7.65 -4.39
C GLU A 53 0.37 7.04 -5.28
N THR A 54 -0.26 7.89 -6.08
CA THR A 54 -1.22 7.41 -7.07
C THR A 54 -0.50 7.05 -8.36
N ALA A 55 -1.05 6.08 -9.08
CA ALA A 55 -0.48 5.67 -10.35
C ALA A 55 -1.59 5.10 -11.24
N ASP A 56 -1.36 5.05 -12.54
CA ASP A 56 -2.25 4.31 -13.41
C ASP A 56 -1.79 2.85 -13.46
N MET A 57 -2.62 1.99 -14.09
CA MET A 57 -2.35 0.56 -14.09
C MET A 57 -1.03 0.22 -14.75
N GLY A 58 -0.74 0.87 -15.88
CA GLY A 58 0.51 0.59 -16.60
C GLY A 58 1.73 1.01 -15.82
N SER A 59 1.68 2.19 -15.21
CA SER A 59 2.79 2.67 -14.40
C SER A 59 3.00 1.79 -13.18
N ALA A 60 1.91 1.36 -12.55
CA ALA A 60 2.01 0.56 -11.32
C ALA A 60 2.64 -0.80 -11.60
N THR A 61 2.31 -1.42 -12.72
CA THR A 61 2.86 -2.76 -13.02
C THR A 61 4.30 -2.71 -13.47
N SER A 62 4.76 -1.55 -13.95
CA SER A 62 6.13 -1.40 -14.43
C SER A 62 7.05 -0.70 -13.44
N SER A 63 6.51 -0.13 -12.37
CA SER A 63 7.29 0.59 -11.39
C SER A 63 7.79 -0.31 -10.28
N ALA A 64 8.93 0.03 -9.71
CA ALA A 64 9.42 -0.66 -8.53
C ALA A 64 8.65 -0.14 -7.31
N CYS A 65 7.82 -0.97 -6.73
CA CYS A 65 7.09 -0.63 -5.51
C CYS A 65 6.91 -1.90 -4.68
N ASP A 66 6.55 -1.71 -3.43
CA ASP A 66 6.44 -2.83 -2.51
C ASP A 66 5.03 -3.38 -2.42
N LEU A 67 4.03 -2.56 -2.71
CA LEU A 67 2.64 -2.94 -2.50
C LEU A 67 1.74 -2.05 -3.34
N ILE A 68 0.66 -2.63 -3.85
CA ILE A 68 -0.34 -1.90 -4.64
C ILE A 68 -1.70 -2.08 -3.97
N PHE A 69 -2.41 -0.96 -3.77
CA PHE A 69 -3.82 -0.97 -3.37
C PHE A 69 -4.66 -0.57 -4.57
N THR A 70 -5.71 -1.34 -4.85
CA THR A 70 -6.54 -1.04 -6.00
C THR A 70 -7.92 -1.67 -5.84
N SER A 71 -8.78 -1.51 -6.84
CA SER A 71 -10.09 -2.16 -6.84
C SER A 71 -9.94 -3.64 -7.21
N HIS A 72 -11.01 -4.41 -6.98
CA HIS A 72 -11.00 -5.82 -7.35
C HIS A 72 -10.89 -5.99 -8.85
N GLU A 73 -11.56 -5.13 -9.61
CA GLU A 73 -11.52 -5.22 -11.06
C GLU A 73 -10.11 -5.04 -11.59
N LEU A 74 -9.43 -3.97 -11.19
CA LEU A 74 -8.09 -3.69 -11.67
C LEU A 74 -7.08 -4.66 -11.09
N GLY A 75 -7.27 -5.04 -9.83
CA GLY A 75 -6.37 -5.99 -9.19
C GLY A 75 -6.34 -7.32 -9.91
N ASN A 76 -7.49 -7.79 -10.35
CA ASN A 76 -7.56 -9.04 -11.10
C ASN A 76 -6.85 -8.95 -12.44
N LYS A 77 -6.84 -7.78 -13.06
CA LYS A 77 -6.10 -7.57 -14.30
C LYS A 77 -4.61 -7.45 -14.05
N MET A 78 -4.25 -6.77 -12.97
CA MET A 78 -2.83 -6.47 -12.68
C MET A 78 -2.07 -7.67 -12.16
N LYS A 79 -2.74 -8.57 -11.45
CA LYS A 79 -2.03 -9.69 -10.81
C LYS A 79 -1.37 -10.62 -11.81
N VAL A 80 -1.78 -10.61 -13.07
CA VAL A 80 -1.14 -11.41 -14.10
C VAL A 80 0.02 -10.70 -14.77
N GLN A 81 0.24 -9.42 -14.43
CA GLN A 81 1.27 -8.59 -15.04
C GLN A 81 2.39 -8.24 -14.09
N THR A 82 2.23 -8.49 -12.79
CA THR A 82 3.24 -8.13 -11.82
C THR A 82 3.25 -9.15 -10.69
N THR A 83 4.43 -9.30 -10.08
CA THR A 83 4.58 -10.13 -8.87
C THR A 83 4.47 -9.31 -7.60
N THR A 84 4.34 -7.99 -7.72
CA THR A 84 4.16 -7.12 -6.56
C THR A 84 2.84 -7.48 -5.86
N PRO A 85 2.84 -7.57 -4.53
CA PRO A 85 1.61 -7.85 -3.80
C PRO A 85 0.54 -6.79 -4.08
N ILE A 86 -0.69 -7.24 -4.24
CA ILE A 86 -1.82 -6.36 -4.53
C ILE A 86 -2.89 -6.57 -3.47
N VAL A 87 -3.33 -5.47 -2.85
CA VAL A 87 -4.44 -5.50 -1.91
C VAL A 87 -5.66 -4.92 -2.62
N MET A 88 -6.71 -5.72 -2.72
CA MET A 88 -7.92 -5.33 -3.42
C MET A 88 -8.97 -4.84 -2.45
N ILE A 89 -9.51 -3.66 -2.70
CA ILE A 89 -10.44 -2.98 -1.80
C ILE A 89 -11.76 -2.75 -2.53
N LYS A 90 -12.86 -3.10 -1.89
CA LYS A 90 -14.20 -2.87 -2.45
C LYS A 90 -14.64 -1.43 -2.27
N ASN A 91 -14.48 -0.91 -1.07
CA ASN A 91 -14.96 0.44 -0.75
C ASN A 91 -13.78 1.28 -0.30
N PHE A 92 -13.35 2.20 -1.16
CA PHE A 92 -12.19 3.04 -0.90
C PHE A 92 -12.38 3.99 0.28
N LEU A 93 -13.61 4.18 0.72
CA LEU A 93 -13.90 5.01 1.89
C LEU A 93 -13.89 4.23 3.19
N ASP A 94 -13.84 2.91 3.11
CA ASP A 94 -13.93 2.05 4.29
C ASP A 94 -12.54 1.80 4.85
N VAL A 95 -12.18 2.60 5.84
CA VAL A 95 -10.87 2.50 6.50
C VAL A 95 -10.68 1.13 7.15
N ASN A 96 -11.77 0.56 7.68
CA ASN A 96 -11.68 -0.75 8.32
C ASN A 96 -11.34 -1.84 7.30
N GLU A 97 -11.94 -1.78 6.12
CA GLU A 97 -11.60 -2.74 5.08
C GLU A 97 -10.14 -2.60 4.66
N ILE A 98 -9.68 -1.35 4.48
CA ILE A 98 -8.30 -1.09 4.08
C ILE A 98 -7.35 -1.65 5.13
N GLU A 99 -7.67 -1.46 6.40
CA GLU A 99 -6.85 -1.98 7.48
C GLU A 99 -6.86 -3.50 7.50
N GLU A 100 -8.03 -4.12 7.42
CA GLU A 100 -8.15 -5.57 7.48
C GLU A 100 -7.47 -6.27 6.33
N GLN A 101 -7.59 -5.72 5.13
CA GLN A 101 -7.02 -6.35 3.95
C GLN A 101 -5.56 -5.99 3.77
N GLY A 102 -5.17 -4.79 4.17
CA GLY A 102 -3.84 -4.27 3.89
C GLY A 102 -2.80 -4.55 4.96
N MET A 103 -3.17 -4.45 6.23
CA MET A 103 -2.18 -4.56 7.31
C MET A 103 -1.46 -5.90 7.36
N PRO A 104 -2.13 -7.04 7.15
CA PRO A 104 -1.38 -8.30 7.15
C PRO A 104 -0.28 -8.32 6.09
N VAL A 105 -0.53 -7.73 4.92
CA VAL A 105 0.46 -7.67 3.85
C VAL A 105 1.58 -6.70 4.21
N VAL A 106 1.20 -5.53 4.74
CA VAL A 106 2.19 -4.53 5.14
C VAL A 106 3.11 -5.09 6.22
N GLU A 107 2.56 -5.76 7.21
CA GLU A 107 3.36 -6.31 8.29
C GLU A 107 4.31 -7.39 7.78
N LYS A 108 3.85 -8.21 6.84
CA LYS A 108 4.71 -9.22 6.25
C LYS A 108 5.87 -8.59 5.49
N LEU A 109 5.62 -7.48 4.81
CA LEU A 109 6.66 -6.79 4.06
C LEU A 109 7.69 -6.13 4.97
N LEU A 110 7.29 -5.82 6.21
CA LEU A 110 8.18 -5.16 7.16
C LEU A 110 9.02 -6.15 7.98
N THR A 111 8.70 -7.42 7.91
CA THR A 111 9.51 -8.44 8.62
C THR A 111 10.60 -9.05 7.71
#